data_5d7d5f5f540fec02bf8e1fce89dec11d
#
_entry.id   5d7d5f5f540fec02bf8e1fce89dec11d
#
_cell.length_a   1.000
_cell.length_b   1.000
_cell.length_c   1.000
_cell.angle_alpha   90.00
_cell.angle_beta   90.00
_cell.angle_gamma   90.00
#
_symmetry.space_group_name_H-M   'P 1'
#
loop_
_entity.id
_entity.type
_entity.pdbx_description
1 polymer ?
#
loop_
_entity_poly.entity_id
_entity_poly.type
_entity_poly.pdbx_seq_one_letter_code
_entity_poly.pdbx_strand_id
1 'polypeptide(L)'
;MVHNISYRDRLYRVIAKHASEWYYGKDDPLWKTYLDMLTRDALLWKTYLEAFLDKMTWMKAVSEKGVVLGPEPWHMHPIVFLEAISIKERCRELFSKISSVILQHEGGYVNDPYDRGGETNMGITIATWRAYAPIDLGIEATSSTLRNMTKEQAEVIYYNHYWEPKGFCKIENTKIALMVYDWTITSGRAVTQIRKMLHNEYNTHLTVSNTMDDDMIHCMNAVEDQGQLLSRIAEIRKDYYRSLTITNGEPNTQIRFLNGWINRVNDCLRVDI
;
A
#
# COMPACT_ATOMS: atom_id res chain seq x y z
N MET A 1 4.26 28.63 -18.83
CA MET A 1 4.23 27.78 -17.61
C MET A 1 4.27 26.29 -17.96
N VAL A 2 3.43 25.80 -18.85
CA VAL A 2 3.28 24.35 -19.17
C VAL A 2 4.55 23.70 -19.77
N HIS A 3 5.44 24.50 -20.40
CA HIS A 3 6.69 24.01 -21.00
C HIS A 3 7.89 23.94 -20.03
N ASN A 4 7.74 24.41 -18.78
CA ASN A 4 8.79 24.29 -17.78
C ASN A 4 8.51 23.08 -16.88
N ILE A 5 9.40 22.09 -16.92
CA ILE A 5 9.24 20.80 -16.23
C ILE A 5 8.97 20.99 -14.73
N SER A 6 9.68 21.90 -14.07
CA SER A 6 9.51 22.11 -12.61
C SER A 6 8.15 22.72 -12.24
N TYR A 7 7.57 23.54 -13.12
CA TYR A 7 6.19 24.05 -12.90
C TYR A 7 5.14 23.02 -13.26
N ARG A 8 5.39 22.18 -14.26
CA ARG A 8 4.49 21.10 -14.68
C ARG A 8 4.27 20.10 -13.57
N ASP A 9 5.34 19.66 -12.90
CA ASP A 9 5.25 18.72 -11.77
C ASP A 9 4.50 19.30 -10.58
N ARG A 10 4.60 20.61 -10.36
CA ARG A 10 3.82 21.30 -9.34
C ARG A 10 2.34 21.40 -9.71
N LEU A 11 2.03 21.70 -10.99
CA LEU A 11 0.65 21.76 -11.49
C LEU A 11 -0.05 20.40 -11.42
N TYR A 12 0.65 19.31 -11.71
CA TYR A 12 0.09 17.96 -11.63
C TYR A 12 -0.31 17.55 -10.20
N ARG A 13 0.31 18.18 -9.20
CA ARG A 13 -0.01 17.92 -7.78
C ARG A 13 -1.09 18.85 -7.22
N VAL A 14 -1.62 19.76 -8.04
CA VAL A 14 -2.72 20.64 -7.60
C VAL A 14 -4.00 19.87 -7.56
N ILE A 15 -4.57 19.81 -6.35
CA ILE A 15 -5.94 19.33 -6.13
C ILE A 15 -6.75 20.58 -5.77
N ALA A 16 -7.80 20.85 -6.52
CA ALA A 16 -8.64 22.00 -6.31
C ALA A 16 -10.08 21.56 -6.03
N LYS A 17 -10.76 22.29 -5.13
CA LYS A 17 -12.18 22.15 -4.90
C LYS A 17 -12.86 23.41 -5.44
N HIS A 18 -13.71 23.24 -6.42
CA HIS A 18 -14.47 24.35 -7.00
C HIS A 18 -15.82 23.88 -7.50
N ALA A 19 -16.71 24.84 -7.79
CA ALA A 19 -18.00 24.56 -8.38
C ALA A 19 -17.85 23.82 -9.71
N SER A 20 -18.63 22.76 -9.89
CA SER A 20 -18.60 21.97 -11.11
C SER A 20 -19.62 22.49 -12.10
N GLU A 21 -19.18 22.77 -13.32
CA GLU A 21 -20.02 23.11 -14.46
C GLU A 21 -21.01 21.98 -14.83
N TRP A 22 -20.72 20.74 -14.41
CA TRP A 22 -21.59 19.58 -14.66
C TRP A 22 -22.71 19.40 -13.62
N TYR A 23 -22.71 20.23 -12.58
CA TYR A 23 -23.73 20.22 -11.54
C TYR A 23 -24.82 21.25 -11.80
N TYR A 24 -24.47 22.39 -12.40
CA TYR A 24 -25.34 23.54 -12.60
C TYR A 24 -25.91 23.60 -14.03
N GLY A 25 -27.24 23.69 -14.15
CA GLY A 25 -27.93 23.86 -15.45
C GLY A 25 -27.90 25.30 -15.93
N LYS A 26 -28.44 25.52 -17.17
CA LYS A 26 -28.47 26.82 -17.85
C LYS A 26 -29.16 27.93 -17.05
N ASP A 27 -30.12 27.58 -16.19
CA ASP A 27 -30.89 28.55 -15.38
C ASP A 27 -30.17 28.99 -14.11
N ASP A 28 -29.05 28.34 -13.80
CA ASP A 28 -28.24 28.71 -12.63
C ASP A 28 -27.56 30.07 -12.85
N PRO A 29 -27.47 30.94 -11.80
CA PRO A 29 -26.84 32.26 -11.90
C PRO A 29 -25.44 32.24 -12.52
N LEU A 30 -24.65 31.17 -12.31
CA LEU A 30 -23.30 31.01 -12.88
C LEU A 30 -23.34 31.01 -14.42
N TRP A 31 -24.22 30.21 -15.02
CA TRP A 31 -24.34 30.13 -16.47
C TRP A 31 -25.20 31.22 -17.04
N LYS A 32 -26.28 31.61 -16.35
CA LYS A 32 -27.19 32.65 -16.81
C LYS A 32 -26.50 33.98 -17.03
N THR A 33 -25.65 34.41 -16.08
CA THR A 33 -24.87 35.62 -16.23
C THR A 33 -23.97 35.59 -17.47
N TYR A 34 -23.33 34.46 -17.74
CA TYR A 34 -22.51 34.27 -18.93
C TYR A 34 -23.32 34.28 -20.22
N LEU A 35 -24.42 33.54 -20.25
CA LEU A 35 -25.31 33.47 -21.41
C LEU A 35 -25.95 34.83 -21.75
N ASP A 36 -26.22 35.64 -20.74
CA ASP A 36 -26.79 36.99 -20.93
C ASP A 36 -25.77 38.02 -21.42
N MET A 37 -24.47 37.72 -21.24
CA MET A 37 -23.38 38.55 -21.78
C MET A 37 -23.06 38.26 -23.25
N LEU A 38 -23.63 37.22 -23.84
CA LEU A 38 -23.41 36.90 -25.24
C LEU A 38 -23.90 38.06 -26.16
N THR A 39 -23.04 38.50 -27.06
CA THR A 39 -23.36 39.56 -28.03
C THR A 39 -24.37 39.05 -29.05
N ARG A 40 -24.98 40.02 -29.79
CA ARG A 40 -25.99 39.73 -30.80
C ARG A 40 -25.53 38.71 -31.86
N ASP A 41 -24.27 38.70 -32.21
CA ASP A 41 -23.69 37.77 -33.18
C ASP A 41 -23.53 36.33 -32.59
N ALA A 42 -23.44 36.23 -31.28
CA ALA A 42 -23.37 34.96 -30.58
C ALA A 42 -24.75 34.41 -30.17
N LEU A 43 -25.84 35.17 -30.36
CA LEU A 43 -27.19 34.75 -30.01
C LEU A 43 -27.63 33.50 -30.78
N LEU A 44 -27.12 33.28 -32.00
CA LEU A 44 -27.38 32.05 -32.77
C LEU A 44 -26.85 30.78 -32.03
N TRP A 45 -25.81 30.93 -31.22
CA TRP A 45 -25.24 29.86 -30.45
C TRP A 45 -25.88 29.68 -29.07
N LYS A 46 -26.67 30.67 -28.60
CA LYS A 46 -27.27 30.63 -27.25
C LYS A 46 -28.13 29.39 -27.07
N THR A 47 -29.05 29.13 -27.99
CA THR A 47 -29.93 27.95 -27.93
C THR A 47 -29.15 26.63 -27.97
N TYR A 48 -28.07 26.58 -28.76
CA TYR A 48 -27.20 25.42 -28.81
C TYR A 48 -26.45 25.22 -27.49
N LEU A 49 -25.90 26.29 -26.91
CA LEU A 49 -25.19 26.26 -25.63
C LEU A 49 -26.13 25.88 -24.47
N GLU A 50 -27.36 26.41 -24.46
CA GLU A 50 -28.38 26.04 -23.48
C GLU A 50 -28.71 24.53 -23.55
N ALA A 51 -28.93 24.01 -24.76
CA ALA A 51 -29.17 22.58 -24.96
C ALA A 51 -27.96 21.71 -24.61
N PHE A 52 -26.76 22.22 -24.87
CA PHE A 52 -25.51 21.54 -24.46
C PHE A 52 -25.38 21.48 -22.95
N LEU A 53 -25.59 22.60 -22.24
CA LEU A 53 -25.53 22.66 -20.78
C LEU A 53 -26.55 21.70 -20.13
N ASP A 54 -27.79 21.66 -20.66
CA ASP A 54 -28.82 20.74 -20.17
C ASP A 54 -28.40 19.26 -20.29
N LYS A 55 -27.69 18.89 -21.37
CA LYS A 55 -27.21 17.54 -21.58
C LYS A 55 -26.02 17.22 -20.66
N MET A 56 -25.19 18.21 -20.36
CA MET A 56 -23.98 18.03 -19.57
C MET A 56 -24.24 18.09 -18.06
N THR A 57 -25.42 18.56 -17.63
CA THR A 57 -25.81 18.67 -16.22
C THR A 57 -26.26 17.29 -15.68
N TRP A 58 -25.35 16.39 -15.53
CA TRP A 58 -25.63 15.00 -15.09
C TRP A 58 -25.35 14.74 -13.61
N MET A 59 -24.47 15.51 -12.99
CA MET A 59 -24.02 15.26 -11.60
C MET A 59 -25.17 15.41 -10.60
N LYS A 60 -26.04 16.38 -10.78
CA LYS A 60 -27.23 16.57 -9.95
C LYS A 60 -28.18 15.39 -10.04
N ALA A 61 -28.44 14.91 -11.27
CA ALA A 61 -29.33 13.77 -11.51
C ALA A 61 -28.77 12.46 -10.89
N VAL A 62 -27.47 12.31 -10.86
CA VAL A 62 -26.79 11.16 -10.19
C VAL A 62 -26.88 11.29 -8.67
N SER A 63 -26.72 12.51 -8.13
CA SER A 63 -26.89 12.78 -6.69
C SER A 63 -28.30 12.47 -6.20
N GLU A 64 -29.32 12.77 -7.00
CA GLU A 64 -30.71 12.45 -6.68
C GLU A 64 -31.00 10.94 -6.63
N LYS A 65 -30.12 10.11 -7.22
CA LYS A 65 -30.18 8.64 -7.16
C LYS A 65 -29.37 8.02 -6.03
N GLY A 66 -28.92 8.81 -5.04
CA GLY A 66 -28.27 8.34 -3.83
C GLY A 66 -26.74 8.28 -3.90
N VAL A 67 -26.13 8.73 -5.00
CA VAL A 67 -24.67 8.91 -5.06
C VAL A 67 -24.35 10.33 -4.58
N VAL A 68 -23.61 10.45 -3.48
CA VAL A 68 -23.27 11.76 -2.90
C VAL A 68 -22.24 12.50 -3.77
N LEU A 69 -22.74 13.25 -4.77
CA LEU A 69 -21.95 14.19 -5.55
C LEU A 69 -22.39 15.60 -5.17
N GLY A 70 -21.53 16.33 -4.46
CA GLY A 70 -21.80 17.74 -4.13
C GLY A 70 -21.56 18.66 -5.33
N PRO A 71 -22.01 19.93 -5.26
CA PRO A 71 -21.80 20.93 -6.30
C PRO A 71 -20.34 21.35 -6.46
N GLU A 72 -19.51 21.08 -5.46
CA GLU A 72 -18.09 21.41 -5.43
C GLU A 72 -17.23 20.16 -5.26
N PRO A 73 -17.00 19.36 -6.33
CA PRO A 73 -16.13 18.19 -6.26
C PRO A 73 -14.65 18.59 -6.20
N TRP A 74 -13.85 17.65 -5.76
CA TRP A 74 -12.40 17.75 -5.87
C TRP A 74 -11.96 17.44 -7.31
N HIS A 75 -11.14 18.33 -7.87
CA HIS A 75 -10.55 18.17 -9.19
C HIS A 75 -9.06 17.87 -9.04
N MET A 76 -8.59 16.85 -9.77
CA MET A 76 -7.17 16.54 -9.89
C MET A 76 -6.79 16.35 -11.36
N HIS A 77 -5.51 16.50 -11.64
CA HIS A 77 -5.02 16.32 -13.01
C HIS A 77 -5.20 14.85 -13.45
N PRO A 78 -5.81 14.59 -14.62
CA PRO A 78 -6.12 13.22 -15.07
C PRO A 78 -4.90 12.29 -15.12
N ILE A 79 -3.73 12.78 -15.54
CA ILE A 79 -2.49 11.99 -15.60
C ILE A 79 -2.10 11.54 -14.20
N VAL A 80 -2.11 12.44 -13.20
CA VAL A 80 -1.76 12.10 -11.81
C VAL A 80 -2.75 11.10 -11.22
N PHE A 81 -4.04 11.24 -11.58
CA PHE A 81 -5.06 10.28 -11.17
C PHE A 81 -4.80 8.88 -11.76
N LEU A 82 -4.50 8.80 -13.07
CA LEU A 82 -4.18 7.54 -13.75
C LEU A 82 -2.88 6.92 -13.22
N GLU A 83 -1.86 7.73 -12.95
CA GLU A 83 -0.62 7.27 -12.32
C GLU A 83 -0.88 6.71 -10.92
N ALA A 84 -1.67 7.40 -10.10
CA ALA A 84 -2.01 6.95 -8.76
C ALA A 84 -2.77 5.61 -8.76
N ILE A 85 -3.71 5.43 -9.70
CA ILE A 85 -4.42 4.16 -9.87
C ILE A 85 -3.46 3.07 -10.33
N SER A 86 -2.63 3.34 -11.35
CA SER A 86 -1.66 2.36 -11.88
C SER A 86 -0.63 1.93 -10.84
N ILE A 87 -0.18 2.84 -9.97
CA ILE A 87 0.71 2.51 -8.85
C ILE A 87 -0.01 1.58 -7.87
N LYS A 88 -1.27 1.87 -7.56
CA LYS A 88 -2.05 1.05 -6.62
C LYS A 88 -2.33 -0.35 -7.18
N GLU A 89 -2.64 -0.46 -8.46
CA GLU A 89 -2.83 -1.76 -9.14
C GLU A 89 -1.54 -2.57 -9.13
N ARG A 90 -0.41 -1.99 -9.55
CA ARG A 90 0.90 -2.66 -9.49
C ARG A 90 1.28 -3.08 -8.07
N CYS A 91 0.95 -2.26 -7.07
CA CYS A 91 1.18 -2.58 -5.68
C CYS A 91 0.40 -3.82 -5.24
N ARG A 92 -0.86 -3.94 -5.65
CA ARG A 92 -1.70 -5.10 -5.37
C ARG A 92 -1.24 -6.35 -6.11
N GLU A 93 -0.85 -6.22 -7.37
CA GLU A 93 -0.32 -7.34 -8.15
C GLU A 93 0.97 -7.89 -7.54
N LEU A 94 1.90 -7.00 -7.15
CA LEU A 94 3.13 -7.40 -6.47
C LEU A 94 2.83 -8.09 -5.15
N PHE A 95 1.94 -7.53 -4.34
CA PHE A 95 1.52 -8.14 -3.07
C PHE A 95 0.89 -9.52 -3.29
N SER A 96 0.01 -9.68 -4.27
CA SER A 96 -0.63 -10.97 -4.57
C SER A 96 0.39 -12.08 -4.89
N LYS A 97 1.46 -11.75 -5.62
CA LYS A 97 2.55 -12.70 -5.87
C LYS A 97 3.30 -13.06 -4.59
N ILE A 98 3.61 -12.07 -3.77
CA ILE A 98 4.37 -12.23 -2.52
C ILE A 98 3.53 -12.92 -1.45
N SER A 99 2.25 -12.57 -1.31
CA SER A 99 1.36 -13.13 -0.28
C SER A 99 1.19 -14.64 -0.41
N SER A 100 1.17 -15.16 -1.64
CA SER A 100 1.08 -16.60 -1.89
C SER A 100 2.25 -17.37 -1.26
N VAL A 101 3.46 -16.81 -1.31
CA VAL A 101 4.66 -17.39 -0.70
C VAL A 101 4.59 -17.32 0.82
N ILE A 102 4.18 -16.19 1.36
CA ILE A 102 4.10 -15.96 2.80
C ILE A 102 3.05 -16.86 3.45
N LEU A 103 1.85 -16.94 2.88
CA LEU A 103 0.77 -17.77 3.42
C LEU A 103 1.06 -19.28 3.34
N GLN A 104 2.00 -19.72 2.48
CA GLN A 104 2.50 -21.11 2.51
C GLN A 104 3.33 -21.41 3.75
N HIS A 105 4.03 -20.42 4.29
CA HIS A 105 4.84 -20.54 5.51
C HIS A 105 4.04 -20.32 6.79
N GLU A 106 2.89 -19.66 6.71
CA GLU A 106 2.03 -19.45 7.86
C GLU A 106 1.17 -20.71 8.08
N GLY A 107 1.19 -21.20 9.31
CA GLY A 107 0.40 -22.36 9.73
C GLY A 107 -1.11 -22.10 9.65
N GLY A 108 -1.90 -23.15 9.77
CA GLY A 108 -3.35 -23.06 9.96
C GLY A 108 -3.72 -22.48 11.33
N TYR A 109 -4.97 -22.69 11.71
CA TYR A 109 -5.46 -22.27 13.01
C TYR A 109 -4.74 -22.99 14.16
N VAL A 110 -4.22 -22.19 15.11
CA VAL A 110 -3.58 -22.65 16.34
C VAL A 110 -4.25 -21.92 17.52
N ASN A 111 -4.53 -22.66 18.58
CA ASN A 111 -4.98 -22.13 19.86
C ASN A 111 -4.17 -22.84 20.95
N ASP A 112 -3.00 -22.30 21.26
CA ASP A 112 -2.15 -22.81 22.35
C ASP A 112 -2.38 -21.94 23.60
N PRO A 113 -2.88 -22.50 24.70
CA PRO A 113 -3.09 -21.78 25.95
C PRO A 113 -1.81 -21.20 26.55
N TYR A 114 -0.63 -21.70 26.13
CA TYR A 114 0.67 -21.22 26.58
C TYR A 114 1.27 -20.15 25.64
N ASP A 115 0.66 -19.90 24.48
CA ASP A 115 1.08 -18.82 23.59
C ASP A 115 0.47 -17.49 24.04
N ARG A 116 1.34 -16.51 24.29
CA ARG A 116 0.90 -15.14 24.66
C ARG A 116 0.11 -14.45 23.56
N GLY A 117 0.21 -14.89 22.32
CA GLY A 117 -0.55 -14.39 21.19
C GLY A 117 -2.01 -14.86 21.14
N GLY A 118 -2.35 -15.90 21.91
CA GLY A 118 -3.67 -16.52 21.91
C GLY A 118 -3.99 -17.24 20.59
N GLU A 119 -5.26 -17.27 20.24
CA GLU A 119 -5.71 -17.87 18.97
C GLU A 119 -5.11 -17.15 17.77
N THR A 120 -4.60 -17.93 16.82
CA THR A 120 -3.96 -17.44 15.60
C THR A 120 -4.40 -18.30 14.41
N ASN A 121 -4.65 -17.67 13.27
CA ASN A 121 -4.87 -18.37 12.00
C ASN A 121 -4.10 -17.64 10.90
N MET A 122 -3.34 -18.37 10.09
CA MET A 122 -2.50 -17.82 9.03
C MET A 122 -1.68 -16.60 9.49
N GLY A 123 -1.07 -16.68 10.69
CA GLY A 123 -0.27 -15.58 11.28
C GLY A 123 -1.07 -14.41 11.85
N ILE A 124 -2.39 -14.38 11.69
CA ILE A 124 -3.26 -13.33 12.22
C ILE A 124 -3.80 -13.74 13.58
N THR A 125 -3.43 -12.97 14.62
CA THR A 125 -3.90 -13.20 15.99
C THR A 125 -5.36 -12.78 16.17
N ILE A 126 -6.04 -13.34 17.15
CA ILE A 126 -7.41 -12.91 17.50
C ILE A 126 -7.50 -11.41 17.82
N ALA A 127 -6.44 -10.83 18.38
CA ALA A 127 -6.39 -9.39 18.66
C ALA A 127 -6.36 -8.57 17.36
N THR A 128 -5.52 -8.97 16.40
CA THR A 128 -5.44 -8.37 15.05
C THR A 128 -6.77 -8.54 14.30
N TRP A 129 -7.37 -9.74 14.38
CA TRP A 129 -8.66 -10.02 13.77
C TRP A 129 -9.77 -9.12 14.32
N ARG A 130 -9.82 -8.93 15.63
CA ARG A 130 -10.80 -8.03 16.28
C ARG A 130 -10.61 -6.56 15.90
N ALA A 131 -9.36 -6.15 15.68
CA ALA A 131 -9.07 -4.78 15.30
C ALA A 131 -9.49 -4.45 13.85
N TYR A 132 -9.33 -5.40 12.92
CA TYR A 132 -9.38 -5.09 11.50
C TYR A 132 -10.51 -5.78 10.72
N ALA A 133 -10.94 -6.99 11.09
CA ALA A 133 -11.98 -7.69 10.32
C ALA A 133 -13.33 -6.94 10.23
N PRO A 134 -13.81 -6.25 11.27
CA PRO A 134 -15.03 -5.46 11.16
C PRO A 134 -14.90 -4.28 10.20
N ILE A 135 -13.72 -3.66 10.13
CA ILE A 135 -13.45 -2.46 9.33
C ILE A 135 -13.21 -2.83 7.87
N ASP A 136 -12.34 -3.82 7.63
CA ASP A 136 -11.89 -4.16 6.27
C ASP A 136 -12.80 -5.12 5.54
N LEU A 137 -13.48 -6.01 6.28
CA LEU A 137 -14.24 -7.11 5.73
C LEU A 137 -15.73 -7.06 6.06
N GLY A 138 -16.15 -6.18 7.00
CA GLY A 138 -17.54 -6.13 7.49
C GLY A 138 -17.96 -7.41 8.22
N ILE A 139 -17.00 -8.15 8.81
CA ILE A 139 -17.22 -9.44 9.47
C ILE A 139 -17.14 -9.25 10.99
N GLU A 140 -18.07 -9.85 11.72
CA GLU A 140 -17.97 -9.94 13.19
C GLU A 140 -16.73 -10.74 13.59
N ALA A 141 -15.87 -10.13 14.42
CA ALA A 141 -14.58 -10.70 14.78
C ALA A 141 -14.66 -11.60 16.03
N THR A 142 -14.96 -12.86 15.82
CA THR A 142 -15.05 -13.91 16.83
C THR A 142 -13.98 -14.98 16.63
N SER A 143 -13.77 -15.86 17.62
CA SER A 143 -12.92 -17.04 17.46
C SER A 143 -13.38 -17.95 16.32
N SER A 144 -14.70 -18.07 16.13
CA SER A 144 -15.28 -18.86 15.05
C SER A 144 -14.95 -18.28 13.69
N THR A 145 -15.08 -16.95 13.49
CA THR A 145 -14.76 -16.30 12.22
C THR A 145 -13.26 -16.28 11.95
N LEU A 146 -12.41 -16.13 12.98
CA LEU A 146 -10.96 -16.29 12.83
C LEU A 146 -10.60 -17.71 12.40
N ARG A 147 -11.17 -18.74 13.01
CA ARG A 147 -10.90 -20.15 12.64
C ARG A 147 -11.26 -20.45 11.19
N ASN A 148 -12.35 -19.86 10.68
CA ASN A 148 -12.86 -20.05 9.33
C ASN A 148 -12.36 -18.96 8.35
N MET A 149 -11.38 -18.15 8.74
CA MET A 149 -10.81 -17.11 7.89
C MET A 149 -10.26 -17.72 6.59
N THR A 150 -10.59 -17.10 5.46
CA THR A 150 -10.05 -17.50 4.15
C THR A 150 -8.71 -16.82 3.88
N LYS A 151 -7.97 -17.34 2.88
CA LYS A 151 -6.70 -16.72 2.44
C LYS A 151 -6.92 -15.31 1.95
N GLU A 152 -7.96 -15.08 1.18
CA GLU A 152 -8.32 -13.76 0.63
C GLU A 152 -8.60 -12.75 1.76
N GLN A 153 -9.26 -13.19 2.83
CA GLN A 153 -9.49 -12.34 4.02
C GLN A 153 -8.19 -12.01 4.74
N ALA A 154 -7.30 -12.99 4.88
CA ALA A 154 -5.97 -12.75 5.44
C ALA A 154 -5.16 -11.77 4.59
N GLU A 155 -5.18 -11.93 3.26
CA GLU A 155 -4.51 -11.05 2.31
C GLU A 155 -4.98 -9.59 2.42
N VAL A 156 -6.28 -9.35 2.59
CA VAL A 156 -6.81 -8.00 2.79
C VAL A 156 -6.20 -7.34 4.03
N ILE A 157 -6.13 -8.06 5.15
CA ILE A 157 -5.55 -7.54 6.40
C ILE A 157 -4.04 -7.30 6.24
N TYR A 158 -3.32 -8.26 5.65
CA TYR A 158 -1.88 -8.11 5.41
C TYR A 158 -1.57 -6.96 4.47
N TYR A 159 -2.35 -6.78 3.40
CA TYR A 159 -2.19 -5.68 2.48
C TYR A 159 -2.42 -4.33 3.16
N ASN A 160 -3.59 -4.15 3.79
CA ASN A 160 -4.03 -2.86 4.32
C ASN A 160 -3.21 -2.39 5.53
N HIS A 161 -2.71 -3.31 6.37
CA HIS A 161 -2.10 -2.95 7.65
C HIS A 161 -0.59 -3.23 7.74
N TYR A 162 -0.06 -4.08 6.86
CA TYR A 162 1.36 -4.46 6.94
C TYR A 162 2.15 -4.15 5.67
N TRP A 163 1.53 -4.22 4.49
CA TRP A 163 2.20 -4.01 3.21
C TRP A 163 2.14 -2.56 2.72
N GLU A 164 0.94 -2.07 2.45
CA GLU A 164 0.72 -0.76 1.83
C GLU A 164 1.20 0.40 2.71
N PRO A 165 0.89 0.46 4.04
CA PRO A 165 1.33 1.57 4.88
C PRO A 165 2.83 1.71 5.04
N LYS A 166 3.59 0.63 4.80
CA LYS A 166 5.06 0.63 4.87
C LYS A 166 5.74 0.82 3.52
N GLY A 167 4.96 0.98 2.44
CA GLY A 167 5.47 1.29 1.11
C GLY A 167 6.29 0.18 0.46
N PHE A 168 6.09 -1.10 0.81
CA PHE A 168 6.86 -2.21 0.23
C PHE A 168 6.77 -2.29 -1.31
N CYS A 169 5.66 -1.84 -1.89
CA CYS A 169 5.50 -1.78 -3.34
C CYS A 169 6.39 -0.75 -4.05
N LYS A 170 7.08 0.10 -3.31
CA LYS A 170 8.08 1.03 -3.84
C LYS A 170 9.47 0.39 -3.96
N ILE A 171 9.68 -0.82 -3.43
CA ILE A 171 10.89 -1.60 -3.63
C ILE A 171 10.84 -2.18 -5.05
N GLU A 172 11.78 -1.81 -5.89
CA GLU A 172 11.78 -2.14 -7.32
C GLU A 172 12.07 -3.63 -7.58
N ASN A 173 12.98 -4.21 -6.79
CA ASN A 173 13.31 -5.63 -6.89
C ASN A 173 12.31 -6.48 -6.09
N THR A 174 11.52 -7.30 -6.79
CA THR A 174 10.47 -8.14 -6.21
C THR A 174 10.99 -9.11 -5.14
N LYS A 175 12.16 -9.72 -5.37
CA LYS A 175 12.76 -10.67 -4.40
C LYS A 175 13.24 -9.96 -3.14
N ILE A 176 13.76 -8.75 -3.27
CA ILE A 176 14.11 -7.91 -2.11
C ILE A 176 12.84 -7.51 -1.35
N ALA A 177 11.79 -7.08 -2.07
CA ALA A 177 10.50 -6.78 -1.45
C ALA A 177 9.95 -7.97 -0.66
N LEU A 178 9.96 -9.17 -1.24
CA LEU A 178 9.58 -10.42 -0.55
C LEU A 178 10.44 -10.65 0.69
N MET A 179 11.77 -10.64 0.56
CA MET A 179 12.69 -10.94 1.66
C MET A 179 12.53 -9.99 2.83
N VAL A 180 12.42 -8.68 2.55
CA VAL A 180 12.26 -7.64 3.57
C VAL A 180 10.89 -7.73 4.24
N TYR A 181 9.83 -7.92 3.44
CA TYR A 181 8.47 -8.05 3.96
C TYR A 181 8.32 -9.28 4.84
N ASP A 182 8.73 -10.45 4.35
CA ASP A 182 8.67 -11.71 5.10
C ASP A 182 9.45 -11.62 6.43
N TRP A 183 10.63 -11.00 6.40
CA TRP A 183 11.39 -10.78 7.64
C TRP A 183 10.69 -9.79 8.58
N THR A 184 10.04 -8.76 8.05
CA THR A 184 9.36 -7.74 8.85
C THR A 184 8.14 -8.30 9.58
N ILE A 185 7.36 -9.19 8.94
CA ILE A 185 6.21 -9.83 9.60
C ILE A 185 6.62 -10.90 10.61
N THR A 186 7.79 -11.51 10.42
CA THR A 186 8.30 -12.57 11.34
C THR A 186 9.17 -12.03 12.46
N SER A 187 9.65 -10.78 12.34
CA SER A 187 10.56 -10.20 13.35
C SER A 187 10.43 -8.67 13.39
N GLY A 188 10.19 -8.12 14.55
CA GLY A 188 10.18 -6.68 14.79
C GLY A 188 11.54 -5.99 14.67
N ARG A 189 12.62 -6.70 14.30
CA ARG A 189 13.99 -6.17 14.18
C ARG A 189 14.52 -6.08 12.75
N ALA A 190 13.78 -6.59 11.77
CA ALA A 190 14.20 -6.65 10.36
C ALA A 190 14.68 -5.29 9.82
N VAL A 191 13.85 -4.27 9.92
CA VAL A 191 14.15 -2.92 9.42
C VAL A 191 15.41 -2.36 10.07
N THR A 192 15.54 -2.49 11.40
CA THR A 192 16.74 -2.03 12.13
C THR A 192 18.02 -2.68 11.62
N GLN A 193 18.00 -3.99 11.36
CA GLN A 193 19.19 -4.71 10.89
C GLN A 193 19.56 -4.31 9.46
N ILE A 194 18.57 -4.17 8.59
CA ILE A 194 18.80 -3.75 7.20
C ILE A 194 19.31 -2.31 7.15
N ARG A 195 18.76 -1.38 7.95
CA ARG A 195 19.25 0.01 8.02
C ARG A 195 20.69 0.07 8.50
N LYS A 196 21.07 -0.73 9.49
CA LYS A 196 22.47 -0.85 9.95
C LYS A 196 23.40 -1.33 8.84
N MET A 197 22.98 -2.33 8.09
CA MET A 197 23.75 -2.87 6.98
C MET A 197 23.91 -1.82 5.86
N LEU A 198 22.83 -1.16 5.46
CA LEU A 198 22.87 -0.09 4.45
C LEU A 198 23.78 1.06 4.89
N HIS A 199 23.71 1.46 6.16
CA HIS A 199 24.60 2.50 6.70
C HIS A 199 26.07 2.09 6.67
N ASN A 200 26.38 0.90 7.15
CA ASN A 200 27.77 0.48 7.35
C ASN A 200 28.46 0.00 6.06
N GLU A 201 27.72 -0.67 5.17
CA GLU A 201 28.31 -1.37 4.02
C GLU A 201 28.09 -0.61 2.70
N TYR A 202 27.03 0.22 2.61
CA TYR A 202 26.71 1.00 1.42
C TYR A 202 26.87 2.52 1.63
N ASN A 203 27.46 2.91 2.76
CA ASN A 203 27.78 4.30 3.09
C ASN A 203 26.58 5.26 2.99
N THR A 204 25.39 4.78 3.37
CA THR A 204 24.18 5.61 3.36
C THR A 204 24.08 6.48 4.62
N HIS A 205 23.35 7.60 4.54
CA HIS A 205 23.10 8.49 5.69
C HIS A 205 21.92 8.03 6.57
N LEU A 206 21.48 6.78 6.43
CA LEU A 206 20.36 6.25 7.19
C LEU A 206 20.64 6.18 8.68
N THR A 207 19.78 6.80 9.48
CA THR A 207 19.82 6.62 10.94
C THR A 207 19.30 5.24 11.34
N VAL A 208 19.84 4.68 12.42
CA VAL A 208 19.39 3.40 12.95
C VAL A 208 18.02 3.58 13.60
N SER A 209 16.99 3.08 12.98
CA SER A 209 15.60 3.08 13.46
C SER A 209 14.89 1.80 13.05
N ASN A 210 13.65 1.62 13.51
CA ASN A 210 12.79 0.52 13.07
C ASN A 210 11.67 1.00 12.13
N THR A 211 11.88 2.16 11.48
CA THR A 211 10.92 2.75 10.54
C THR A 211 11.29 2.36 9.12
N MET A 212 10.37 1.74 8.41
CA MET A 212 10.42 1.58 6.97
C MET A 212 9.89 2.87 6.35
N ASP A 213 10.77 3.66 5.73
CA ASP A 213 10.47 4.96 5.15
C ASP A 213 10.99 5.07 3.71
N ASP A 214 10.62 6.13 3.03
CA ASP A 214 11.01 6.36 1.64
C ASP A 214 12.54 6.49 1.48
N ASP A 215 13.26 7.03 2.48
CA ASP A 215 14.72 7.14 2.43
C ASP A 215 15.38 5.75 2.42
N MET A 216 14.91 4.82 3.26
CA MET A 216 15.42 3.45 3.27
C MET A 216 15.12 2.72 1.96
N ILE A 217 13.91 2.89 1.43
CA ILE A 217 13.51 2.28 0.15
C ILE A 217 14.36 2.84 -0.98
N HIS A 218 14.55 4.15 -1.02
CA HIS A 218 15.42 4.80 -2.00
C HIS A 218 16.85 4.28 -1.94
N CYS A 219 17.42 4.15 -0.74
CA CYS A 219 18.76 3.58 -0.58
C CYS A 219 18.85 2.14 -1.08
N MET A 220 17.85 1.29 -0.83
CA MET A 220 17.83 -0.08 -1.36
C MET A 220 17.73 -0.11 -2.88
N ASN A 221 16.86 0.70 -3.47
CA ASN A 221 16.69 0.76 -4.93
C ASN A 221 17.93 1.34 -5.64
N ALA A 222 18.69 2.22 -4.98
CA ALA A 222 19.90 2.84 -5.52
C ALA A 222 21.13 1.92 -5.57
N VAL A 223 21.09 0.76 -4.93
CA VAL A 223 22.20 -0.22 -5.00
C VAL A 223 22.25 -0.84 -6.40
N GLU A 224 23.37 -0.70 -7.09
CA GLU A 224 23.52 -1.20 -8.48
C GLU A 224 23.39 -2.72 -8.56
N ASP A 225 24.06 -3.46 -7.69
CA ASP A 225 23.98 -4.92 -7.66
C ASP A 225 22.87 -5.40 -6.70
N GLN A 226 21.67 -5.48 -7.25
CA GLN A 226 20.48 -5.95 -6.51
C GLN A 226 20.59 -7.44 -6.09
N GLY A 227 21.35 -8.25 -6.82
CA GLY A 227 21.59 -9.65 -6.49
C GLY A 227 22.50 -9.77 -5.26
N GLN A 228 23.56 -8.97 -5.20
CA GLN A 228 24.44 -8.88 -4.04
C GLN A 228 23.66 -8.34 -2.82
N LEU A 229 22.84 -7.30 -3.00
CA LEU A 229 22.02 -6.75 -1.92
C LEU A 229 21.06 -7.79 -1.36
N LEU A 230 20.34 -8.53 -2.21
CA LEU A 230 19.45 -9.61 -1.79
C LEU A 230 20.21 -10.68 -0.98
N SER A 231 21.36 -11.13 -1.48
CA SER A 231 22.19 -12.11 -0.82
C SER A 231 22.64 -11.60 0.55
N ARG A 232 23.04 -10.35 0.63
CA ARG A 232 23.50 -9.74 1.89
C ARG A 232 22.36 -9.59 2.91
N ILE A 233 21.16 -9.19 2.48
CA ILE A 233 19.99 -9.16 3.36
C ILE A 233 19.68 -10.57 3.89
N ALA A 234 19.75 -11.59 3.04
CA ALA A 234 19.53 -12.98 3.47
C ALA A 234 20.56 -13.44 4.51
N GLU A 235 21.86 -13.08 4.34
CA GLU A 235 22.91 -13.42 5.30
C GLU A 235 22.70 -12.76 6.66
N ILE A 236 22.49 -11.44 6.70
CA ILE A 236 22.25 -10.74 7.98
C ILE A 236 20.99 -11.27 8.69
N ARG A 237 19.98 -11.69 7.92
CA ARG A 237 18.79 -12.33 8.47
C ARG A 237 19.11 -13.69 9.09
N LYS A 238 19.92 -14.52 8.43
CA LYS A 238 20.39 -15.81 8.97
C LYS A 238 21.25 -15.61 10.22
N ASP A 239 22.13 -14.62 10.22
CA ASP A 239 22.98 -14.31 11.37
C ASP A 239 22.15 -13.79 12.55
N TYR A 240 21.13 -12.98 12.28
CA TYR A 240 20.17 -12.57 13.29
C TYR A 240 19.48 -13.78 13.92
N TYR A 241 19.00 -14.74 13.12
CA TYR A 241 18.37 -15.95 13.66
C TYR A 241 19.35 -16.81 14.48
N ARG A 242 20.61 -16.95 14.03
CA ARG A 242 21.66 -17.62 14.80
C ARG A 242 21.87 -16.93 16.15
N SER A 243 21.92 -15.61 16.15
CA SER A 243 22.09 -14.85 17.40
C SER A 243 20.98 -15.06 18.42
N LEU A 244 19.75 -15.34 17.96
CA LEU A 244 18.61 -15.64 18.85
C LEU A 244 18.77 -17.00 19.58
N THR A 245 19.56 -17.91 19.04
CA THR A 245 19.74 -19.26 19.60
C THR A 245 20.86 -19.36 20.64
N ILE A 246 21.52 -18.25 20.93
CA ILE A 246 22.65 -18.19 21.86
C ILE A 246 22.31 -17.23 23.01
N THR A 247 22.54 -17.66 24.24
CA THR A 247 22.45 -16.82 25.46
C THR A 247 23.68 -17.07 26.31
N ASN A 248 24.42 -16.02 26.68
CA ASN A 248 25.67 -16.09 27.43
C ASN A 248 26.73 -17.02 26.81
N GLY A 249 26.79 -17.10 25.47
CA GLY A 249 27.72 -17.94 24.73
C GLY A 249 27.28 -19.40 24.55
N GLU A 250 26.17 -19.82 25.14
CA GLU A 250 25.67 -21.19 25.08
C GLU A 250 24.36 -21.28 24.28
N PRO A 251 24.09 -22.41 23.59
CA PRO A 251 22.84 -22.66 22.92
C PRO A 251 21.63 -22.62 23.88
N ASN A 252 20.58 -21.92 23.47
CA ASN A 252 19.33 -21.86 24.22
C ASN A 252 18.23 -22.70 23.56
N THR A 253 17.03 -22.71 24.14
CA THR A 253 15.89 -23.51 23.66
C THR A 253 15.37 -23.12 22.27
N GLN A 254 15.75 -21.95 21.75
CA GLN A 254 15.37 -21.49 20.41
C GLN A 254 16.12 -22.21 19.28
N ILE A 255 17.19 -22.90 19.57
CA ILE A 255 17.99 -23.64 18.59
C ILE A 255 17.17 -24.66 17.80
N ARG A 256 16.13 -25.22 18.40
CA ARG A 256 15.19 -26.14 17.74
C ARG A 256 14.46 -25.54 16.55
N PHE A 257 14.31 -24.22 16.50
CA PHE A 257 13.61 -23.50 15.41
C PHE A 257 14.55 -23.01 14.31
N LEU A 258 15.86 -23.00 14.56
CA LEU A 258 16.85 -22.40 13.66
C LEU A 258 16.76 -22.95 12.23
N ASN A 259 16.66 -24.28 12.08
CA ASN A 259 16.57 -24.88 10.75
C ASN A 259 15.32 -24.43 9.99
N GLY A 260 14.18 -24.30 10.66
CA GLY A 260 12.94 -23.77 10.06
C GLY A 260 13.12 -22.32 9.59
N TRP A 261 13.73 -21.48 10.44
CA TRP A 261 13.99 -20.08 10.09
C TRP A 261 14.97 -19.94 8.92
N ILE A 262 16.04 -20.74 8.88
CA ILE A 262 17.01 -20.74 7.76
C ILE A 262 16.36 -21.24 6.46
N ASN A 263 15.54 -22.28 6.54
CA ASN A 263 14.80 -22.77 5.37
C ASN A 263 13.87 -21.70 4.80
N ARG A 264 13.13 -20.98 5.64
CA ARG A 264 12.26 -19.86 5.22
C ARG A 264 13.05 -18.77 4.47
N VAL A 265 14.26 -18.42 4.92
CA VAL A 265 15.14 -17.49 4.19
C VAL A 265 15.54 -18.05 2.82
N ASN A 266 15.90 -19.34 2.77
CA ASN A 266 16.29 -19.98 1.52
C ASN A 266 15.13 -20.10 0.54
N ASP A 267 13.91 -20.31 1.02
CA ASP A 267 12.70 -20.34 0.20
C ASP A 267 12.43 -18.97 -0.43
N CYS A 268 12.57 -17.87 0.33
CA CYS A 268 12.49 -16.52 -0.23
C CYS A 268 13.53 -16.25 -1.34
N LEU A 269 14.72 -16.87 -1.26
CA LEU A 269 15.76 -16.75 -2.30
C LEU A 269 15.42 -17.55 -3.57
N ARG A 270 14.80 -18.73 -3.41
CA ARG A 270 14.57 -19.70 -4.49
C ARG A 270 13.30 -19.44 -5.28
N VAL A 271 12.28 -18.88 -4.63
CA VAL A 271 10.99 -18.66 -5.26
C VAL A 271 11.13 -17.81 -6.52
N ASP A 272 10.44 -18.20 -7.57
CA ASP A 272 10.41 -17.47 -8.83
C ASP A 272 9.13 -16.61 -8.88
N ILE A 273 9.30 -15.27 -8.73
CA ILE A 273 8.23 -14.27 -8.65
C ILE A 273 8.53 -13.03 -9.48
#